data_be781a501547545c24b2fcd8947ae3d0
#
_entry.id   be781a501547545c24b2fcd8947ae3d0
#
_cell.length_a   1.000
_cell.length_b   1.000
_cell.length_c   1.000
_cell.angle_alpha   90.00
_cell.angle_beta   90.00
_cell.angle_gamma   90.00
#
_symmetry.space_group_name_H-M   'P 1'
#
loop_
_entity.id
_entity.type
_entity.pdbx_description
1 polymer ?
#
loop_
_entity_poly.entity_id
_entity_poly.type
_entity_poly.pdbx_seq_one_letter_code
_entity_poly.pdbx_strand_id
1 'polypeptide(L)'
;MGGKLQDNILKPGKTLYSQKAYEDALAFFLSLPSDQVVDKIEVAYYLGLCYAKLQKYDDALVFLEQVVTSGTQLDRVLQCRFLLAVIYALSGRKRLADFELNKLLETGYMTSSVYAAMAFVAWEQNDTEKCLSYYEKALETDSENVTSLNGLGYVLACEGKDLSKAFALDKS
;
A
#
# COMPACT_ATOMS: atom_id res chain seq x y z
N MET A 1 -28.29 4.32 -13.89
CA MET A 1 -27.96 5.61 -14.55
C MET A 1 -26.93 6.44 -13.83
N GLY A 2 -26.96 6.56 -12.50
CA GLY A 2 -25.98 7.35 -11.75
C GLY A 2 -24.53 6.86 -11.90
N GLY A 3 -24.29 5.54 -11.95
CA GLY A 3 -22.96 4.99 -12.07
C GLY A 3 -22.24 5.35 -13.38
N LYS A 4 -22.91 5.29 -14.52
CA LYS A 4 -22.33 5.64 -15.82
C LYS A 4 -22.00 7.13 -15.93
N LEU A 5 -22.82 7.98 -15.35
CA LEU A 5 -22.59 9.44 -15.35
C LEU A 5 -21.37 9.76 -14.50
N GLN A 6 -21.25 9.17 -13.33
CA GLN A 6 -20.09 9.34 -12.45
C GLN A 6 -18.82 8.80 -13.09
N ASP A 7 -18.86 7.61 -13.72
CA ASP A 7 -17.73 7.06 -14.44
C ASP A 7 -17.21 8.01 -15.51
N ASN A 8 -18.11 8.67 -16.24
CA ASN A 8 -17.74 9.66 -17.23
C ASN A 8 -17.11 10.92 -16.62
N ILE A 9 -17.64 11.39 -15.48
CA ILE A 9 -17.11 12.56 -14.77
C ILE A 9 -15.69 12.28 -14.24
N LEU A 10 -15.44 11.09 -13.69
CA LEU A 10 -14.17 10.72 -13.09
C LEU A 10 -13.14 10.17 -14.08
N LYS A 11 -13.57 9.78 -15.28
CA LYS A 11 -12.73 9.13 -16.27
C LYS A 11 -11.43 9.88 -16.59
N PRO A 12 -11.42 11.21 -16.80
CA PRO A 12 -10.16 11.92 -17.08
C PRO A 12 -9.15 11.77 -15.96
N GLY A 13 -9.59 11.85 -14.70
CA GLY A 13 -8.72 11.67 -13.54
C GLY A 13 -8.20 10.25 -13.41
N LYS A 14 -9.05 9.26 -13.64
CA LYS A 14 -8.65 7.83 -13.63
C LYS A 14 -7.63 7.54 -14.71
N THR A 15 -7.78 8.12 -15.89
CA THR A 15 -6.82 8.01 -17.00
C THR A 15 -5.49 8.63 -16.63
N LEU A 16 -5.49 9.84 -16.06
CA LEU A 16 -4.27 10.49 -15.58
C LEU A 16 -3.54 9.63 -14.52
N TYR A 17 -4.28 9.04 -13.60
CA TYR A 17 -3.71 8.16 -12.60
C TYR A 17 -3.07 6.92 -13.26
N SER A 18 -3.74 6.27 -14.21
CA SER A 18 -3.20 5.10 -14.90
C SER A 18 -1.96 5.41 -15.74
N GLN A 19 -1.84 6.64 -16.22
CA GLN A 19 -0.67 7.15 -16.92
C GLN A 19 0.45 7.61 -15.97
N LYS A 20 0.29 7.41 -14.66
CA LYS A 20 1.21 7.85 -13.62
C LYS A 20 1.39 9.38 -13.53
N ALA A 21 0.46 10.14 -14.11
CA ALA A 21 0.42 11.60 -13.99
C ALA A 21 -0.29 12.00 -12.69
N TYR A 22 0.35 11.68 -11.56
CA TYR A 22 -0.28 11.76 -10.24
C TYR A 22 -0.61 13.18 -9.80
N GLU A 23 0.23 14.16 -10.12
CA GLU A 23 -0.04 15.57 -9.80
C GLU A 23 -1.24 16.08 -10.58
N ASP A 24 -1.33 15.77 -11.86
CA ASP A 24 -2.45 16.17 -12.71
C ASP A 24 -3.74 15.46 -12.29
N ALA A 25 -3.65 14.17 -11.96
CA ALA A 25 -4.79 13.41 -11.43
C ALA A 25 -5.30 14.01 -10.11
N LEU A 26 -4.39 14.35 -9.20
CA LEU A 26 -4.72 14.98 -7.93
C LEU A 26 -5.45 16.32 -8.17
N ALA A 27 -4.89 17.17 -9.01
CA ALA A 27 -5.51 18.46 -9.35
C ALA A 27 -6.92 18.28 -9.93
N PHE A 28 -7.10 17.29 -10.81
CA PHE A 28 -8.40 16.96 -11.37
C PHE A 28 -9.42 16.59 -10.27
N PHE A 29 -9.08 15.66 -9.40
CA PHE A 29 -10.01 15.21 -8.34
C PHE A 29 -10.31 16.30 -7.32
N LEU A 30 -9.35 17.15 -7.00
CA LEU A 30 -9.56 18.30 -6.10
C LEU A 30 -10.44 19.38 -6.72
N SER A 31 -10.46 19.51 -8.05
CA SER A 31 -11.22 20.54 -8.77
C SER A 31 -12.68 20.17 -9.02
N LEU A 32 -13.08 18.92 -8.73
CA LEU A 32 -14.44 18.46 -8.96
C LEU A 32 -15.43 19.22 -8.08
N PRO A 33 -16.51 19.77 -8.67
CA PRO A 33 -17.57 20.38 -7.87
C PRO A 33 -18.26 19.35 -6.99
N SER A 34 -18.42 19.66 -5.71
CA SER A 34 -18.99 18.73 -4.73
C SER A 34 -20.45 18.34 -5.03
N ASP A 35 -21.20 19.21 -5.72
CA ASP A 35 -22.58 18.96 -6.14
C ASP A 35 -22.70 17.98 -7.30
N GLN A 36 -21.62 17.75 -8.05
CA GLN A 36 -21.58 16.83 -9.18
C GLN A 36 -21.06 15.44 -8.80
N VAL A 37 -20.53 15.27 -7.59
CA VAL A 37 -19.97 14.01 -7.13
C VAL A 37 -21.04 13.21 -6.37
N VAL A 38 -21.48 12.10 -6.95
CA VAL A 38 -22.45 11.18 -6.35
C VAL A 38 -21.78 10.27 -5.34
N ASP A 39 -20.62 9.72 -5.66
CA ASP A 39 -19.85 8.82 -4.79
C ASP A 39 -18.58 9.52 -4.30
N LYS A 40 -18.70 10.12 -3.13
CA LYS A 40 -17.58 10.81 -2.46
C LYS A 40 -16.47 9.85 -2.03
N ILE A 41 -16.80 8.58 -1.77
CA ILE A 41 -15.83 7.57 -1.35
C ILE A 41 -14.94 7.18 -2.52
N GLU A 42 -15.47 7.08 -3.74
CA GLU A 42 -14.65 6.83 -4.92
C GLU A 42 -13.64 7.96 -5.14
N VAL A 43 -14.07 9.22 -5.00
CA VAL A 43 -13.17 10.38 -5.10
C VAL A 43 -12.12 10.34 -3.98
N ALA A 44 -12.52 10.05 -2.75
CA ALA A 44 -11.58 9.90 -1.63
C ALA A 44 -10.56 8.79 -1.89
N TYR A 45 -10.97 7.68 -2.48
CA TYR A 45 -10.07 6.60 -2.88
C TYR A 45 -8.97 7.09 -3.82
N TYR A 46 -9.32 7.76 -4.91
CA TYR A 46 -8.32 8.28 -5.86
C TYR A 46 -7.47 9.39 -5.28
N LEU A 47 -8.04 10.27 -4.45
CA LEU A 47 -7.26 11.29 -3.73
C LEU A 47 -6.22 10.64 -2.81
N GLY A 48 -6.63 9.64 -2.05
CA GLY A 48 -5.72 8.89 -1.19
C GLY A 48 -4.59 8.22 -1.96
N LEU A 49 -4.90 7.58 -3.09
CA LEU A 49 -3.90 6.97 -3.96
C LEU A 49 -2.92 7.98 -4.53
N CYS A 50 -3.41 9.11 -5.03
CA CYS A 50 -2.57 10.17 -5.59
C CYS A 50 -1.63 10.75 -4.54
N TYR A 51 -2.15 11.10 -3.37
CA TYR A 51 -1.33 11.61 -2.29
C TYR A 51 -0.26 10.60 -1.84
N ALA A 52 -0.61 9.32 -1.74
CA ALA A 52 0.35 8.28 -1.39
C ALA A 52 1.47 8.16 -2.43
N LYS A 53 1.13 8.19 -3.73
CA LYS A 53 2.12 8.15 -4.82
C LYS A 53 3.04 9.38 -4.81
N LEU A 54 2.53 10.53 -4.39
CA LEU A 54 3.30 11.77 -4.26
C LEU A 54 4.03 11.88 -2.92
N GLN A 55 3.97 10.84 -2.10
CA GLN A 55 4.57 10.79 -0.76
C GLN A 55 4.07 11.88 0.19
N LYS A 56 2.90 12.40 -0.06
CA LYS A 56 2.18 13.33 0.82
C LYS A 56 1.35 12.53 1.82
N TYR A 57 2.04 11.90 2.76
CA TYR A 57 1.45 10.86 3.60
C TYR A 57 0.37 11.37 4.55
N ASP A 58 0.53 12.55 5.14
CA ASP A 58 -0.48 13.09 6.05
C ASP A 58 -1.82 13.34 5.33
N ASP A 59 -1.76 13.87 4.11
CA ASP A 59 -2.96 14.06 3.29
C ASP A 59 -3.54 12.71 2.84
N ALA A 60 -2.68 11.76 2.46
CA ALA A 60 -3.12 10.43 2.04
C ALA A 60 -3.90 9.73 3.16
N LEU A 61 -3.43 9.80 4.41
CA LEU A 61 -4.08 9.16 5.55
C LEU A 61 -5.54 9.61 5.70
N VAL A 62 -5.82 10.90 5.54
CA VAL A 62 -7.17 11.45 5.67
C VAL A 62 -8.15 10.74 4.73
N PHE A 63 -7.78 10.60 3.46
CA PHE A 63 -8.66 10.02 2.44
C PHE A 63 -8.71 8.50 2.49
N LEU A 64 -7.58 7.85 2.76
CA LEU A 64 -7.53 6.39 2.90
C LEU A 64 -8.37 5.92 4.09
N GLU A 65 -8.33 6.63 5.22
CA GLU A 65 -9.16 6.33 6.38
C GLU A 65 -10.65 6.48 6.08
N GLN A 66 -11.05 7.47 5.28
CA GLN A 66 -12.44 7.62 4.84
C GLN A 66 -12.94 6.39 4.07
N VAL A 67 -12.11 5.86 3.17
CA VAL A 67 -12.45 4.65 2.40
C VAL A 67 -12.60 3.45 3.33
N VAL A 68 -11.65 3.23 4.23
CA VAL A 68 -11.67 2.11 5.18
C VAL A 68 -12.88 2.20 6.10
N THR A 69 -13.17 3.38 6.63
CA THR A 69 -14.31 3.60 7.54
C THR A 69 -15.66 3.41 6.84
N SER A 70 -15.75 3.71 5.55
CA SER A 70 -16.99 3.54 4.79
C SER A 70 -17.44 2.09 4.70
N GLY A 71 -16.50 1.14 4.71
CA GLY A 71 -16.77 -0.28 4.58
C GLY A 71 -17.36 -0.69 3.23
N THR A 72 -17.45 0.22 2.26
CA THR A 72 -17.98 -0.07 0.93
C THR A 72 -16.87 -0.59 0.02
N GLN A 73 -17.21 -1.51 -0.89
CA GLN A 73 -16.26 -2.09 -1.85
C GLN A 73 -15.03 -2.69 -1.16
N LEU A 74 -15.19 -3.92 -0.70
CA LEU A 74 -14.19 -4.64 0.11
C LEU A 74 -12.77 -4.59 -0.47
N ASP A 75 -12.61 -4.77 -1.78
CA ASP A 75 -11.29 -4.75 -2.41
C ASP A 75 -10.56 -3.42 -2.22
N ARG A 76 -11.29 -2.31 -2.34
CA ARG A 76 -10.73 -0.96 -2.11
C ARG A 76 -10.41 -0.73 -0.63
N VAL A 77 -11.25 -1.21 0.26
CA VAL A 77 -11.00 -1.14 1.71
C VAL A 77 -9.72 -1.87 2.07
N LEU A 78 -9.54 -3.09 1.57
CA LEU A 78 -8.34 -3.90 1.84
C LEU A 78 -7.09 -3.26 1.26
N GLN A 79 -7.16 -2.74 0.04
CA GLN A 79 -6.05 -2.00 -0.58
C GLN A 79 -5.69 -0.75 0.24
N CYS A 80 -6.68 0.00 0.70
CA CYS A 80 -6.45 1.20 1.52
C CYS A 80 -5.87 0.83 2.89
N ARG A 81 -6.31 -0.26 3.52
CA ARG A 81 -5.68 -0.75 4.76
C ARG A 81 -4.20 -1.07 4.55
N PHE A 82 -3.87 -1.72 3.45
CA PHE A 82 -2.48 -2.01 3.11
C PHE A 82 -1.66 -0.72 2.98
N LEU A 83 -2.16 0.27 2.25
CA LEU A 83 -1.49 1.56 2.10
C LEU A 83 -1.35 2.29 3.44
N LEU A 84 -2.38 2.27 4.28
CA LEU A 84 -2.29 2.83 5.64
C LEU A 84 -1.18 2.14 6.44
N ALA A 85 -1.11 0.82 6.40
CA ALA A 85 -0.07 0.06 7.09
C ALA A 85 1.34 0.48 6.64
N VAL A 86 1.55 0.59 5.33
CA VAL A 86 2.84 1.03 4.77
C VAL A 86 3.19 2.45 5.21
N ILE A 87 2.23 3.39 5.12
CA ILE A 87 2.44 4.78 5.52
C ILE A 87 2.74 4.89 7.03
N TYR A 88 2.00 4.18 7.86
CA TYR A 88 2.25 4.15 9.30
C TYR A 88 3.64 3.57 9.62
N ALA A 89 4.05 2.51 8.93
CA ALA A 89 5.37 1.92 9.09
C ALA A 89 6.47 2.91 8.71
N LEU A 90 6.35 3.56 7.55
CA LEU A 90 7.31 4.55 7.06
C LEU A 90 7.39 5.79 7.97
N SER A 91 6.30 6.15 8.64
CA SER A 91 6.25 7.29 9.57
C SER A 91 6.59 6.92 11.02
N GLY A 92 7.03 5.69 11.27
CA GLY A 92 7.40 5.22 12.61
C GLY A 92 6.23 4.92 13.54
N ARG A 93 5.01 4.89 13.04
CA ARG A 93 3.79 4.59 13.81
C ARG A 93 3.53 3.08 13.82
N LYS A 94 4.40 2.34 14.49
CA LYS A 94 4.45 0.86 14.45
C LYS A 94 3.16 0.19 14.92
N ARG A 95 2.53 0.70 15.99
CA ARG A 95 1.29 0.12 16.54
C ARG A 95 0.13 0.22 15.55
N LEU A 96 0.03 1.37 14.86
CA LEU A 96 -1.00 1.58 13.85
C LEU A 96 -0.76 0.70 12.62
N ALA A 97 0.51 0.55 12.23
CA ALA A 97 0.88 -0.37 11.15
C ALA A 97 0.50 -1.80 11.49
N ASP A 98 0.84 -2.28 12.68
CA ASP A 98 0.49 -3.61 13.16
C ASP A 98 -1.02 -3.83 13.18
N PHE A 99 -1.79 -2.85 13.63
CA PHE A 99 -3.24 -2.91 13.66
C PHE A 99 -3.81 -3.15 12.25
N GLU A 100 -3.37 -2.37 11.27
CA GLU A 100 -3.86 -2.50 9.89
C GLU A 100 -3.42 -3.83 9.26
N LEU A 101 -2.19 -4.27 9.50
CA LEU A 101 -1.69 -5.55 9.01
C LEU A 101 -2.44 -6.73 9.62
N ASN A 102 -2.76 -6.68 10.91
CA ASN A 102 -3.55 -7.71 11.57
C ASN A 102 -4.97 -7.78 11.00
N LYS A 103 -5.58 -6.64 10.66
CA LYS A 103 -6.88 -6.61 9.99
C LYS A 103 -6.82 -7.29 8.61
N LEU A 104 -5.76 -7.06 7.86
CA LEU A 104 -5.56 -7.75 6.58
C LEU A 104 -5.40 -9.25 6.76
N LEU A 105 -4.66 -9.66 7.78
CA LEU A 105 -4.46 -11.07 8.13
C LEU A 105 -5.78 -11.75 8.48
N GLU A 106 -6.62 -11.10 9.30
CA GLU A 106 -7.94 -11.60 9.68
C GLU A 106 -8.86 -11.80 8.46
N THR A 107 -8.75 -10.95 7.45
CA THR A 107 -9.56 -11.04 6.23
C THR A 107 -9.01 -12.01 5.19
N GLY A 108 -7.79 -12.54 5.40
CA GLY A 108 -7.14 -13.42 4.44
C GLY A 108 -6.54 -12.70 3.24
N TYR A 109 -6.43 -11.38 3.26
CA TYR A 109 -5.82 -10.58 2.19
C TYR A 109 -4.29 -10.64 2.32
N MET A 110 -3.72 -11.79 1.95
CA MET A 110 -2.30 -12.08 2.14
C MET A 110 -1.60 -12.18 0.78
N THR A 111 -1.27 -11.03 0.22
CA THR A 111 -0.46 -10.94 -0.99
C THR A 111 1.03 -10.94 -0.65
N SER A 112 1.89 -11.16 -1.64
CA SER A 112 3.34 -11.02 -1.49
C SER A 112 3.73 -9.64 -0.93
N SER A 113 3.09 -8.58 -1.41
CA SER A 113 3.32 -7.21 -0.93
C SER A 113 2.94 -7.02 0.54
N VAL A 114 1.87 -7.65 1.01
CA VAL A 114 1.48 -7.61 2.43
C VAL A 114 2.51 -8.31 3.29
N TYR A 115 2.98 -9.49 2.90
CA TYR A 115 4.06 -10.18 3.61
C TYR A 115 5.35 -9.35 3.66
N ALA A 116 5.72 -8.71 2.54
CA ALA A 116 6.90 -7.85 2.48
C ALA A 116 6.77 -6.65 3.45
N ALA A 117 5.58 -6.04 3.53
CA ALA A 117 5.31 -4.96 4.48
C ALA A 117 5.39 -5.45 5.93
N MET A 118 4.88 -6.64 6.24
CA MET A 118 4.98 -7.24 7.57
C MET A 118 6.44 -7.53 7.94
N ALA A 119 7.24 -7.98 6.99
CA ALA A 119 8.68 -8.18 7.19
C ALA A 119 9.38 -6.88 7.53
N PHE A 120 9.09 -5.81 6.79
CA PHE A 120 9.65 -4.48 7.05
C PHE A 120 9.29 -3.98 8.46
N VAL A 121 8.04 -4.10 8.87
CA VAL A 121 7.59 -3.70 10.21
C VAL A 121 8.32 -4.52 11.30
N ALA A 122 8.48 -5.83 11.09
CA ALA A 122 9.21 -6.68 12.02
C ALA A 122 10.68 -6.27 12.13
N TRP A 123 11.33 -5.92 11.02
CA TRP A 123 12.70 -5.40 11.02
C TRP A 123 12.82 -4.12 11.84
N GLU A 124 11.90 -3.18 11.64
CA GLU A 124 11.86 -1.91 12.40
C GLU A 124 11.64 -2.14 13.90
N GLN A 125 11.04 -3.26 14.28
CA GLN A 125 10.85 -3.67 15.68
C GLN A 125 11.99 -4.51 16.22
N ASN A 126 13.08 -4.68 15.47
CA ASN A 126 14.24 -5.51 15.79
C ASN A 126 13.89 -7.01 15.97
N ASP A 127 12.82 -7.45 15.34
CA ASP A 127 12.45 -8.88 15.32
C ASP A 127 12.92 -9.52 14.01
N THR A 128 14.22 -9.81 13.96
CA THR A 128 14.88 -10.34 12.75
C THR A 128 14.31 -11.69 12.32
N GLU A 129 14.03 -12.58 13.27
CA GLU A 129 13.49 -13.92 12.97
C GLU A 129 12.13 -13.81 12.26
N LYS A 130 11.24 -12.98 12.78
CA LYS A 130 9.93 -12.73 12.20
C LYS A 130 10.03 -12.04 10.84
N CYS A 131 10.97 -11.09 10.72
CA CYS A 131 11.27 -10.42 9.46
C CYS A 131 11.65 -11.42 8.36
N LEU A 132 12.61 -12.30 8.63
CA LEU A 132 13.05 -13.32 7.68
C LEU A 132 11.91 -14.27 7.31
N SER A 133 11.12 -14.71 8.28
CA SER A 133 9.97 -15.57 8.04
C SER A 133 8.96 -14.93 7.09
N TYR A 134 8.67 -13.65 7.26
CA TYR A 134 7.72 -12.94 6.38
C TYR A 134 8.28 -12.71 4.97
N TYR A 135 9.56 -12.41 4.82
CA TYR A 135 10.16 -12.32 3.48
C TYR A 135 10.13 -13.67 2.76
N GLU A 136 10.38 -14.78 3.48
CA GLU A 136 10.27 -16.11 2.90
C GLU A 136 8.84 -16.41 2.43
N LYS A 137 7.84 -16.08 3.22
CA LYS A 137 6.42 -16.22 2.83
C LYS A 137 6.07 -15.36 1.62
N ALA A 138 6.60 -14.14 1.55
CA ALA A 138 6.40 -13.28 0.40
C ALA A 138 6.96 -13.91 -0.87
N LEU A 139 8.15 -14.51 -0.80
CA LEU A 139 8.80 -15.18 -1.94
C LEU A 139 8.15 -16.51 -2.29
N GLU A 140 7.56 -17.21 -1.34
CA GLU A 140 6.72 -18.39 -1.61
C GLU A 140 5.47 -18.01 -2.42
N THR A 141 4.91 -16.84 -2.15
CA THR A 141 3.73 -16.31 -2.86
C THR A 141 4.09 -15.76 -4.23
N ASP A 142 5.21 -15.05 -4.34
CA ASP A 142 5.74 -14.49 -5.58
C ASP A 142 7.27 -14.49 -5.49
N SER A 143 7.89 -15.46 -6.15
CA SER A 143 9.35 -15.67 -6.14
C SER A 143 10.13 -14.53 -6.81
N GLU A 144 9.46 -13.72 -7.62
CA GLU A 144 10.06 -12.58 -8.33
C GLU A 144 9.77 -11.24 -7.65
N ASN A 145 9.20 -11.24 -6.45
CA ASN A 145 8.93 -10.01 -5.73
C ASN A 145 10.24 -9.30 -5.37
N VAL A 146 10.56 -8.24 -6.11
CA VAL A 146 11.82 -7.51 -6.01
C VAL A 146 12.01 -6.91 -4.61
N THR A 147 10.94 -6.37 -4.01
CA THR A 147 10.99 -5.81 -2.65
C THR A 147 11.41 -6.87 -1.64
N SER A 148 10.86 -8.08 -1.74
CA SER A 148 11.19 -9.17 -0.84
C SER A 148 12.61 -9.70 -1.07
N LEU A 149 13.04 -9.84 -2.33
CA LEU A 149 14.40 -10.26 -2.66
C LEU A 149 15.43 -9.28 -2.11
N ASN A 150 15.23 -8.00 -2.35
CA ASN A 150 16.13 -6.95 -1.86
C ASN A 150 16.12 -6.87 -0.34
N GLY A 151 14.94 -6.91 0.27
CA GLY A 151 14.78 -6.86 1.72
C GLY A 151 15.44 -8.04 2.42
N LEU A 152 15.21 -9.26 1.92
CA LEU A 152 15.81 -10.47 2.48
C LEU A 152 17.34 -10.43 2.33
N GLY A 153 17.84 -10.05 1.15
CA GLY A 153 19.28 -9.90 0.92
C GLY A 153 19.92 -8.90 1.87
N TYR A 154 19.28 -7.76 2.07
CA TYR A 154 19.74 -6.73 3.01
C TYR A 154 19.81 -7.26 4.46
N VAL A 155 18.74 -7.91 4.93
CA VAL A 155 18.70 -8.44 6.31
C VAL A 155 19.75 -9.51 6.52
N LEU A 156 19.92 -10.44 5.58
CA LEU A 156 20.94 -11.47 5.64
C LEU A 156 22.35 -10.87 5.70
N ALA A 157 22.61 -9.85 4.92
CA ALA A 157 23.89 -9.14 4.93
C ALA A 157 24.13 -8.45 6.28
N CYS A 158 23.14 -7.73 6.82
CA CYS A 158 23.23 -7.06 8.12
C CYS A 158 23.48 -8.03 9.27
N GLU A 159 22.86 -9.20 9.23
CA GLU A 159 23.05 -10.24 10.27
C GLU A 159 24.39 -11.00 10.11
N GLY A 160 25.16 -10.70 9.09
CA GLY A 160 26.42 -11.43 8.82
C GLY A 160 26.22 -12.88 8.44
N LYS A 161 25.00 -13.25 8.02
CA LYS A 161 24.65 -14.58 7.56
C LYS A 161 24.88 -14.71 6.09
N ASP A 162 25.53 -15.77 5.65
CA ASP A 162 25.79 -16.15 4.26
C ASP A 162 25.74 -15.05 3.21
N LEU A 163 26.81 -14.27 3.10
CA LEU A 163 26.96 -13.18 2.11
C LEU A 163 26.79 -13.68 0.68
N SER A 164 27.17 -14.91 0.38
CA SER A 164 26.99 -15.52 -0.93
C SER A 164 25.50 -15.69 -1.27
N LYS A 165 24.69 -16.08 -0.28
CA LYS A 165 23.24 -16.19 -0.43
C LYS A 165 22.60 -14.81 -0.65
N ALA A 166 23.00 -13.80 0.11
CA ALA A 166 22.54 -12.43 -0.04
C ALA A 166 22.84 -11.90 -1.46
N PHE A 167 24.06 -12.15 -1.94
CA PHE A 167 24.49 -11.73 -3.27
C PHE A 167 23.71 -12.46 -4.38
N ALA A 168 23.39 -13.74 -4.19
CA ALA A 168 22.57 -14.50 -5.16
C ALA A 168 21.13 -13.97 -5.22
N LEU A 169 20.55 -13.52 -4.10
CA LEU A 169 19.22 -12.91 -4.04
C LEU A 169 19.17 -11.58 -4.79
N ASP A 170 20.20 -10.75 -4.67
CA ASP A 170 20.29 -9.48 -5.39
C ASP A 170 20.36 -9.64 -6.91
N LYS A 171 20.84 -10.77 -7.38
CA LYS A 171 20.95 -11.07 -8.83
C LYS A 171 19.72 -11.70 -9.44
N SER A 172 18.86 -12.25 -8.63
CA SER A 172 17.62 -12.88 -9.10
C SER A 172 16.48 -11.90 -9.17
#